data_d3a4028d3eea9077b4a0e1fba21e97ba
#
_entry.id   d3a4028d3eea9077b4a0e1fba21e97ba
#
_cell.length_a   1.000
_cell.length_b   1.000
_cell.length_c   1.000
_cell.angle_alpha   90.00
_cell.angle_beta   90.00
_cell.angle_gamma   90.00
#
_symmetry.space_group_name_H-M   'P 1'
#
loop_
_entity.id
_entity.type
_entity.pdbx_description
1 polymer ?
#
loop_
_entity_poly.entity_id
_entity_poly.type
_entity_poly.pdbx_seq_one_letter_code
_entity_poly.pdbx_strand_id
1 'polypeptide(L)'
;LFSPTAGAMEHHVGDVQTSINWTRACNDLIHRVCSLYPKEFVGVCQLPQSPGADLSYAVDELVRCVQELGFVGCNLNPDPSDGYWTGPPLTDRYWYPLYEKLVELDVPAMVHVSCSCNPNFHHTGAHYRNADTTAFMQFIQGNLFVDFPTLRFVIPHGGGAVPYHWGRYRGLAQQLGRPPVEQLLNNVFFDTCVYHQPGIDLLLSVIPEDNILFASETHGAVKGVDPMTGFHYD
;
A
#
# COMPACT_ATOMS: atom_id res chain seq x y z
N LEU A 1 12.73 -4.78 4.01
CA LEU A 1 11.69 -5.41 3.19
C LEU A 1 12.03 -5.25 1.72
N PHE A 2 11.70 -6.26 0.91
CA PHE A 2 11.94 -6.26 -0.52
C PHE A 2 10.70 -6.78 -1.26
N SER A 3 10.19 -6.00 -2.22
CA SER A 3 8.98 -6.34 -2.98
C SER A 3 9.15 -6.06 -4.48
N PRO A 4 8.31 -6.64 -5.35
CA PRO A 4 8.21 -6.17 -6.72
C PRO A 4 7.81 -4.68 -6.76
N THR A 5 8.25 -3.96 -7.78
CA THR A 5 7.87 -2.57 -7.98
C THR A 5 6.36 -2.48 -8.26
N ALA A 6 5.59 -1.93 -7.33
CA ALA A 6 4.12 -1.86 -7.44
C ALA A 6 3.67 -1.13 -8.72
N GLY A 7 4.37 -0.05 -9.12
CA GLY A 7 4.09 0.69 -10.34
C GLY A 7 4.18 -0.12 -11.64
N ALA A 8 4.92 -1.23 -11.65
CA ALA A 8 5.09 -2.08 -12.83
C ALA A 8 4.10 -3.27 -12.88
N MET A 9 3.16 -3.35 -11.96
CA MET A 9 2.21 -4.48 -11.92
C MET A 9 1.11 -4.36 -12.95
N GLU A 10 0.64 -3.16 -13.26
CA GLU A 10 -0.30 -2.82 -14.34
C GLU A 10 -1.42 -3.87 -14.53
N HIS A 11 -2.17 -4.15 -13.47
CA HIS A 11 -3.15 -5.25 -13.40
C HIS A 11 -4.28 -5.17 -14.45
N HIS A 12 -4.47 -4.00 -15.06
CA HIS A 12 -5.44 -3.76 -16.14
C HIS A 12 -4.95 -4.27 -17.51
N VAL A 13 -3.65 -4.58 -17.63
CA VAL A 13 -3.03 -5.01 -18.90
C VAL A 13 -3.17 -6.53 -19.07
N GLY A 14 -3.69 -6.94 -20.20
CA GLY A 14 -3.93 -8.36 -20.51
C GLY A 14 -5.17 -8.93 -19.81
N ASP A 15 -5.19 -10.25 -19.71
CA ASP A 15 -6.26 -10.98 -19.03
C ASP A 15 -5.86 -11.40 -17.60
N VAL A 16 -6.81 -12.02 -16.89
CA VAL A 16 -6.59 -12.53 -15.53
C VAL A 16 -5.39 -13.49 -15.46
N GLN A 17 -5.24 -14.36 -16.46
CA GLN A 17 -4.13 -15.31 -16.48
C GLN A 17 -2.78 -14.62 -16.67
N THR A 18 -2.72 -13.56 -17.45
CA THR A 18 -1.55 -12.71 -17.61
C THR A 18 -1.14 -12.07 -16.28
N SER A 19 -2.10 -11.50 -15.54
CA SER A 19 -1.85 -10.92 -14.21
C SER A 19 -1.35 -11.97 -13.22
N ILE A 20 -1.95 -13.16 -13.18
CA ILE A 20 -1.50 -14.26 -12.32
C ILE A 20 -0.06 -14.65 -12.64
N ASN A 21 0.24 -14.89 -13.91
CA ASN A 21 1.57 -15.34 -14.34
C ASN A 21 2.64 -14.28 -14.08
N TRP A 22 2.33 -13.01 -14.36
CA TRP A 22 3.23 -11.88 -14.11
C TRP A 22 3.52 -11.71 -12.62
N THR A 23 2.47 -11.71 -11.79
CA THR A 23 2.59 -11.58 -10.34
C THR A 23 3.44 -12.72 -9.75
N ARG A 24 3.18 -13.95 -10.14
CA ARG A 24 3.97 -15.12 -9.69
C ARG A 24 5.43 -15.03 -10.09
N ALA A 25 5.71 -14.67 -11.33
CA ALA A 25 7.08 -14.50 -11.80
C ALA A 25 7.84 -13.43 -11.00
N CYS A 26 7.17 -12.30 -10.71
CA CYS A 26 7.74 -11.24 -9.88
C CYS A 26 8.00 -11.71 -8.45
N ASN A 27 7.04 -12.38 -7.81
CA ASN A 27 7.20 -12.91 -6.45
C ASN A 27 8.31 -13.97 -6.37
N ASP A 28 8.42 -14.85 -7.37
CA ASP A 28 9.49 -15.86 -7.43
C ASP A 28 10.88 -15.21 -7.56
N LEU A 29 10.99 -14.09 -8.29
CA LEU A 29 12.23 -13.31 -8.35
C LEU A 29 12.58 -12.67 -7.01
N ILE A 30 11.60 -12.11 -6.28
CA ILE A 30 11.82 -11.61 -4.92
C ILE A 30 12.27 -12.72 -3.99
N HIS A 31 11.60 -13.87 -4.00
CA HIS A 31 12.02 -15.04 -3.22
C HIS A 31 13.46 -15.45 -3.51
N ARG A 32 13.84 -15.47 -4.80
CA ARG A 32 15.21 -15.79 -5.19
C ARG A 32 16.22 -14.81 -4.59
N VAL A 33 15.94 -13.49 -4.62
CA VAL A 33 16.82 -12.49 -4.01
C VAL A 33 16.92 -12.69 -2.51
N CYS A 34 15.79 -12.87 -1.81
CA CYS A 34 15.77 -13.15 -0.38
C CYS A 34 16.54 -14.42 -0.02
N SER A 35 16.45 -15.47 -0.86
CA SER A 35 17.21 -16.70 -0.65
C SER A 35 18.71 -16.53 -0.85
N LEU A 36 19.15 -15.64 -1.73
CA LEU A 36 20.57 -15.31 -1.94
C LEU A 36 21.14 -14.43 -0.84
N TYR A 37 20.31 -13.57 -0.24
CA TYR A 37 20.70 -12.58 0.77
C TYR A 37 19.75 -12.63 1.99
N PRO A 38 19.71 -13.77 2.72
CA PRO A 38 18.68 -14.01 3.74
C PRO A 38 18.85 -13.18 5.02
N LYS A 39 20.00 -12.50 5.19
CA LYS A 39 20.25 -11.61 6.32
C LYS A 39 19.89 -10.16 6.01
N GLU A 40 19.79 -9.83 4.73
CA GLU A 40 19.58 -8.46 4.23
C GLU A 40 18.14 -8.21 3.80
N PHE A 41 17.48 -9.24 3.23
CA PHE A 41 16.16 -9.08 2.63
C PHE A 41 15.12 -10.04 3.18
N VAL A 42 13.91 -9.52 3.39
CA VAL A 42 12.70 -10.27 3.69
C VAL A 42 11.64 -9.88 2.65
N GLY A 43 10.98 -10.87 2.06
CA GLY A 43 10.07 -10.68 0.94
C GLY A 43 8.69 -10.17 1.32
N VAL A 44 8.17 -9.29 0.49
CA VAL A 44 6.76 -8.84 0.47
C VAL A 44 6.22 -9.09 -0.94
N CYS A 45 5.05 -9.72 -1.05
CA CYS A 45 4.50 -10.11 -2.36
C CYS A 45 3.62 -9.04 -2.99
N GLN A 46 3.44 -9.14 -4.29
CA GLN A 46 2.31 -8.56 -5.02
C GLN A 46 1.19 -9.60 -5.14
N LEU A 47 -0.03 -9.13 -5.35
CA LEU A 47 -1.21 -9.96 -5.54
C LEU A 47 -1.73 -9.79 -6.98
N PRO A 48 -2.23 -10.86 -7.64
CA PRO A 48 -2.90 -10.72 -8.93
C PRO A 48 -4.27 -10.07 -8.73
N GLN A 49 -4.47 -8.88 -9.27
CA GLN A 49 -5.66 -8.05 -9.03
C GLN A 49 -6.23 -7.45 -10.33
N SER A 50 -6.44 -8.28 -11.37
CA SER A 50 -7.11 -7.78 -12.58
C SER A 50 -8.46 -7.17 -12.24
N PRO A 51 -8.85 -6.03 -12.85
CA PRO A 51 -10.14 -5.40 -12.60
C PRO A 51 -11.31 -6.36 -12.83
N GLY A 52 -12.16 -6.51 -11.81
CA GLY A 52 -13.35 -7.39 -11.88
C GLY A 52 -13.05 -8.89 -11.77
N ALA A 53 -11.80 -9.30 -11.56
CA ALA A 53 -11.45 -10.70 -11.35
C ALA A 53 -11.90 -11.20 -9.97
N ASP A 54 -12.01 -12.54 -9.87
CA ASP A 54 -12.26 -13.20 -8.59
C ASP A 54 -11.06 -12.99 -7.64
N LEU A 55 -11.36 -12.62 -6.40
CA LEU A 55 -10.36 -12.34 -5.39
C LEU A 55 -9.64 -13.60 -4.91
N SER A 56 -10.16 -14.79 -5.19
CA SER A 56 -9.52 -16.07 -4.84
C SER A 56 -8.10 -16.18 -5.39
N TYR A 57 -7.83 -15.67 -6.58
CA TYR A 57 -6.48 -15.66 -7.14
C TYR A 57 -5.48 -14.86 -6.28
N ALA A 58 -5.92 -13.74 -5.71
CA ALA A 58 -5.10 -12.95 -4.79
C ALA A 58 -4.89 -13.68 -3.46
N VAL A 59 -5.93 -14.33 -2.94
CA VAL A 59 -5.87 -15.15 -1.72
C VAL A 59 -4.92 -16.34 -1.89
N ASP A 60 -5.03 -17.08 -2.99
CA ASP A 60 -4.18 -18.23 -3.27
C ASP A 60 -2.70 -17.82 -3.37
N GLU A 61 -2.42 -16.71 -4.04
CA GLU A 61 -1.04 -16.23 -4.17
C GLU A 61 -0.49 -15.69 -2.84
N LEU A 62 -1.32 -15.03 -2.01
CA LEU A 62 -0.93 -14.62 -0.67
C LEU A 62 -0.54 -15.84 0.18
N VAL A 63 -1.38 -16.88 0.19
CA VAL A 63 -1.10 -18.13 0.93
C VAL A 63 0.21 -18.75 0.46
N ARG A 64 0.41 -18.88 -0.85
CA ARG A 64 1.65 -19.40 -1.42
C ARG A 64 2.87 -18.59 -0.96
N CYS A 65 2.80 -17.28 -1.09
CA CYS A 65 3.93 -16.41 -0.75
C CYS A 65 4.29 -16.47 0.73
N VAL A 66 3.30 -16.47 1.63
CA VAL A 66 3.55 -16.52 3.07
C VAL A 66 3.98 -17.91 3.52
N GLN A 67 3.25 -18.96 3.13
CA GLN A 67 3.47 -20.29 3.67
C GLN A 67 4.63 -21.06 2.98
N GLU A 68 4.81 -20.86 1.67
CA GLU A 68 5.83 -21.60 0.90
C GLU A 68 7.12 -20.78 0.68
N LEU A 69 6.99 -19.44 0.47
CA LEU A 69 8.13 -18.57 0.16
C LEU A 69 8.61 -17.77 1.37
N GLY A 70 7.91 -17.80 2.52
CA GLY A 70 8.32 -17.14 3.75
C GLY A 70 8.19 -15.62 3.72
N PHE A 71 7.26 -15.09 2.94
CA PHE A 71 7.01 -13.65 2.86
C PHE A 71 6.24 -13.15 4.10
N VAL A 72 6.44 -11.88 4.45
CA VAL A 72 5.93 -11.29 5.70
C VAL A 72 4.79 -10.30 5.48
N GLY A 73 4.29 -10.14 4.28
CA GLY A 73 3.20 -9.25 3.92
C GLY A 73 2.98 -9.17 2.42
N CYS A 74 2.06 -8.33 2.01
CA CYS A 74 1.76 -8.09 0.60
C CYS A 74 1.57 -6.60 0.30
N ASN A 75 1.71 -6.24 -0.97
CA ASN A 75 1.19 -5.00 -1.51
C ASN A 75 -0.23 -5.25 -2.02
N LEU A 76 -1.16 -4.41 -1.59
CA LEU A 76 -2.56 -4.41 -1.99
C LEU A 76 -2.84 -3.19 -2.86
N ASN A 77 -3.21 -3.39 -4.11
CA ASN A 77 -3.62 -2.30 -4.99
C ASN A 77 -5.09 -1.93 -4.70
N PRO A 78 -5.38 -0.72 -4.18
CA PRO A 78 -6.74 -0.28 -3.90
C PRO A 78 -7.51 0.12 -5.16
N ASP A 79 -6.81 0.34 -6.28
CA ASP A 79 -7.37 0.70 -7.58
C ASP A 79 -6.75 -0.12 -8.72
N PRO A 80 -7.14 -1.39 -8.90
CA PRO A 80 -6.64 -2.21 -10.01
C PRO A 80 -6.99 -1.68 -11.41
N SER A 81 -7.88 -0.68 -11.50
CA SER A 81 -8.25 -0.02 -12.76
C SER A 81 -7.32 1.13 -13.16
N ASP A 82 -6.22 1.31 -12.43
CA ASP A 82 -5.13 2.24 -12.71
C ASP A 82 -5.58 3.68 -13.00
N GLY A 83 -6.20 4.29 -11.98
CA GLY A 83 -6.60 5.70 -11.96
C GLY A 83 -8.06 5.95 -12.25
N TYR A 84 -8.90 4.92 -12.45
CA TYR A 84 -10.33 5.09 -12.72
C TYR A 84 -11.23 4.74 -11.53
N TRP A 85 -10.70 4.07 -10.51
CA TRP A 85 -11.43 3.73 -9.27
C TRP A 85 -12.77 3.02 -9.54
N THR A 86 -12.77 2.05 -10.45
CA THR A 86 -13.98 1.32 -10.84
C THR A 86 -14.33 0.17 -9.89
N GLY A 87 -13.40 -0.20 -9.02
CA GLY A 87 -13.60 -1.26 -8.02
C GLY A 87 -14.29 -0.76 -6.74
N PRO A 88 -14.67 -1.69 -5.84
CA PRO A 88 -15.25 -1.35 -4.56
C PRO A 88 -14.20 -0.75 -3.62
N PRO A 89 -14.61 0.16 -2.68
CA PRO A 89 -13.70 0.72 -1.70
C PRO A 89 -13.11 -0.36 -0.79
N LEU A 90 -11.94 -0.11 -0.18
CA LEU A 90 -11.24 -1.07 0.69
C LEU A 90 -12.08 -1.54 1.90
N THR A 91 -13.13 -0.84 2.25
CA THR A 91 -14.05 -1.23 3.34
C THR A 91 -15.26 -2.04 2.88
N ASP A 92 -15.35 -2.35 1.58
CA ASP A 92 -16.42 -3.19 1.03
C ASP A 92 -16.18 -4.67 1.35
N ARG A 93 -17.27 -5.42 1.49
CA ARG A 93 -17.22 -6.87 1.76
C ARG A 93 -16.60 -7.69 0.65
N TYR A 94 -16.46 -7.14 -0.53
CA TYR A 94 -15.68 -7.75 -1.61
C TYR A 94 -14.28 -8.17 -1.16
N TRP A 95 -13.62 -7.36 -0.32
CA TRP A 95 -12.25 -7.60 0.15
C TRP A 95 -12.15 -8.58 1.33
N TYR A 96 -13.27 -8.93 1.98
CA TYR A 96 -13.26 -9.72 3.21
C TYR A 96 -12.54 -11.07 3.09
N PRO A 97 -12.68 -11.88 2.01
CA PRO A 97 -11.92 -13.12 1.89
C PRO A 97 -10.41 -12.92 1.96
N LEU A 98 -9.89 -11.81 1.43
CA LEU A 98 -8.48 -11.47 1.53
C LEU A 98 -8.11 -11.01 2.94
N TYR A 99 -8.97 -10.22 3.60
CA TYR A 99 -8.71 -9.73 4.96
C TYR A 99 -8.76 -10.85 5.99
N GLU A 100 -9.68 -11.79 5.86
CA GLU A 100 -9.72 -13.02 6.67
C GLU A 100 -8.39 -13.78 6.57
N LYS A 101 -7.85 -13.87 5.37
CA LYS A 101 -6.58 -14.56 5.14
C LYS A 101 -5.37 -13.79 5.66
N LEU A 102 -5.34 -12.46 5.54
CA LEU A 102 -4.30 -11.62 6.13
C LEU A 102 -4.26 -11.76 7.66
N VAL A 103 -5.44 -11.78 8.30
CA VAL A 103 -5.57 -11.98 9.75
C VAL A 103 -5.16 -13.40 10.16
N GLU A 104 -5.59 -14.43 9.42
CA GLU A 104 -5.22 -15.84 9.68
C GLU A 104 -3.71 -16.04 9.59
N LEU A 105 -3.06 -15.45 8.62
CA LEU A 105 -1.62 -15.53 8.39
C LEU A 105 -0.79 -14.56 9.26
N ASP A 106 -1.46 -13.66 9.98
CA ASP A 106 -0.86 -12.59 10.81
C ASP A 106 0.12 -11.69 10.04
N VAL A 107 -0.19 -11.33 8.80
CA VAL A 107 0.64 -10.48 7.95
C VAL A 107 -0.07 -9.18 7.56
N PRO A 108 0.66 -8.05 7.46
CA PRO A 108 0.10 -6.77 7.03
C PRO A 108 -0.02 -6.67 5.50
N ALA A 109 -0.84 -5.73 5.05
CA ALA A 109 -0.89 -5.28 3.67
C ALA A 109 -0.42 -3.81 3.55
N MET A 110 0.48 -3.52 2.61
CA MET A 110 0.78 -2.16 2.21
C MET A 110 -0.19 -1.75 1.09
N VAL A 111 -0.87 -0.64 1.27
CA VAL A 111 -1.74 -0.07 0.24
C VAL A 111 -0.88 0.64 -0.79
N HIS A 112 -0.81 0.13 -2.01
CA HIS A 112 0.01 0.75 -3.05
C HIS A 112 -0.61 0.53 -4.44
N VAL A 113 -0.95 1.63 -5.14
CA VAL A 113 -1.44 1.56 -6.53
C VAL A 113 -0.31 1.26 -7.52
N SER A 114 -0.68 0.75 -8.69
CA SER A 114 0.20 0.69 -9.86
C SER A 114 0.31 2.06 -10.55
N CYS A 115 0.87 2.09 -11.75
CA CYS A 115 0.85 3.27 -12.61
C CYS A 115 -0.60 3.69 -12.93
N SER A 116 -0.79 4.95 -13.35
CA SER A 116 -2.07 5.43 -13.84
C SER A 116 -2.09 5.43 -15.36
N CYS A 117 -3.11 4.83 -15.97
CA CYS A 117 -3.45 4.98 -17.39
C CYS A 117 -4.52 6.06 -17.62
N ASN A 118 -5.03 6.69 -16.58
CA ASN A 118 -5.91 7.85 -16.67
C ASN A 118 -5.09 9.11 -17.00
N PRO A 119 -5.35 9.78 -18.15
CA PRO A 119 -4.55 10.93 -18.59
C PRO A 119 -4.63 12.14 -17.64
N ASN A 120 -5.58 12.18 -16.74
CA ASN A 120 -5.72 13.26 -15.75
C ASN A 120 -4.75 13.13 -14.57
N PHE A 121 -4.08 11.99 -14.39
CA PHE A 121 -3.18 11.75 -13.27
C PHE A 121 -1.78 11.38 -13.73
N HIS A 122 -0.82 12.21 -13.39
CA HIS A 122 0.57 11.78 -13.41
C HIS A 122 0.80 10.76 -12.29
N HIS A 123 1.25 9.55 -12.60
CA HIS A 123 1.32 8.47 -11.60
C HIS A 123 2.17 8.85 -10.37
N THR A 124 3.43 9.20 -10.54
CA THR A 124 4.32 9.59 -9.43
C THR A 124 3.95 10.95 -8.83
N GLY A 125 3.52 11.90 -9.67
CA GLY A 125 3.23 13.28 -9.26
C GLY A 125 1.89 13.47 -8.53
N ALA A 126 0.91 12.58 -8.73
CA ALA A 126 -0.43 12.72 -8.17
C ALA A 126 -1.05 11.40 -7.72
N HIS A 127 -1.12 10.40 -8.60
CA HIS A 127 -1.93 9.20 -8.40
C HIS A 127 -1.56 8.44 -7.11
N TYR A 128 -0.28 8.21 -6.84
CA TYR A 128 0.16 7.49 -5.64
C TYR A 128 -0.34 8.14 -4.36
N ARG A 129 -0.09 9.44 -4.17
CA ARG A 129 -0.51 10.16 -2.94
C ARG A 129 -2.02 10.35 -2.84
N ASN A 130 -2.71 10.47 -3.98
CA ASN A 130 -4.17 10.47 -3.99
C ASN A 130 -4.73 9.13 -3.52
N ALA A 131 -4.12 8.03 -3.93
CA ALA A 131 -4.52 6.70 -3.49
C ALA A 131 -4.32 6.49 -1.99
N ASP A 132 -3.16 6.89 -1.45
CA ASP A 132 -2.86 6.83 -0.01
C ASP A 132 -3.90 7.60 0.80
N THR A 133 -4.17 8.83 0.38
CA THR A 133 -5.17 9.71 1.01
C THR A 133 -6.59 9.12 0.91
N THR A 134 -6.94 8.55 -0.25
CA THR A 134 -8.24 7.94 -0.49
C THR A 134 -8.44 6.69 0.37
N ALA A 135 -7.44 5.84 0.47
CA ALA A 135 -7.49 4.64 1.30
C ALA A 135 -7.73 5.00 2.79
N PHE A 136 -7.00 5.97 3.31
CA PHE A 136 -7.18 6.43 4.68
C PHE A 136 -8.61 6.96 4.92
N MET A 137 -9.13 7.75 3.98
CA MET A 137 -10.50 8.26 4.08
C MET A 137 -11.55 7.13 4.02
N GLN A 138 -11.33 6.10 3.20
CA GLN A 138 -12.19 4.91 3.17
C GLN A 138 -12.21 4.22 4.54
N PHE A 139 -11.07 4.09 5.22
CA PHE A 139 -11.01 3.51 6.56
C PHE A 139 -11.81 4.33 7.59
N ILE A 140 -11.83 5.66 7.49
CA ILE A 140 -12.69 6.51 8.33
C ILE A 140 -14.18 6.24 8.03
N GLN A 141 -14.55 6.08 6.78
CA GLN A 141 -15.95 5.92 6.37
C GLN A 141 -16.54 4.56 6.72
N GLY A 142 -15.72 3.52 6.75
CA GLY A 142 -16.15 2.13 6.96
C GLY A 142 -16.06 1.65 8.42
N ASN A 143 -16.40 0.39 8.62
CA ASN A 143 -16.30 -0.31 9.92
C ASN A 143 -15.26 -1.44 9.87
N LEU A 144 -14.32 -1.38 8.95
CA LEU A 144 -13.42 -2.49 8.66
C LEU A 144 -12.71 -3.03 9.91
N PHE A 145 -12.20 -2.14 10.75
CA PHE A 145 -11.44 -2.55 11.96
C PHE A 145 -12.35 -2.95 13.15
N VAL A 146 -13.65 -2.79 13.03
CA VAL A 146 -14.62 -3.43 13.93
C VAL A 146 -14.76 -4.91 13.56
N ASP A 147 -14.83 -5.22 12.26
CA ASP A 147 -14.94 -6.57 11.74
C ASP A 147 -13.60 -7.33 11.82
N PHE A 148 -12.48 -6.63 11.63
CA PHE A 148 -11.12 -7.18 11.63
C PHE A 148 -10.18 -6.37 12.55
N PRO A 149 -10.28 -6.52 13.90
CA PRO A 149 -9.54 -5.68 14.84
C PRO A 149 -8.01 -5.89 14.83
N THR A 150 -7.52 -6.99 14.28
CA THR A 150 -6.09 -7.30 14.18
C THR A 150 -5.51 -7.08 12.77
N LEU A 151 -6.35 -6.72 11.79
CA LEU A 151 -5.91 -6.42 10.44
C LEU A 151 -5.01 -5.17 10.44
N ARG A 152 -3.91 -5.20 9.71
CA ARG A 152 -2.92 -4.11 9.69
C ARG A 152 -2.66 -3.64 8.27
N PHE A 153 -2.64 -2.32 8.11
CA PHE A 153 -2.28 -1.67 6.84
C PHE A 153 -1.10 -0.74 7.01
N VAL A 154 -0.24 -0.69 6.00
CA VAL A 154 0.76 0.36 5.83
C VAL A 154 0.32 1.27 4.70
N ILE A 155 0.26 2.57 4.95
CA ILE A 155 0.01 3.59 3.91
C ILE A 155 1.35 4.25 3.60
N PRO A 156 1.89 4.06 2.39
CA PRO A 156 3.21 4.56 2.01
C PRO A 156 3.24 6.06 1.76
N HIS A 157 4.41 6.56 1.35
CA HIS A 157 4.66 7.97 0.97
C HIS A 157 4.24 8.97 2.07
N GLY A 158 4.56 8.62 3.34
CA GLY A 158 4.18 9.42 4.50
C GLY A 158 2.66 9.56 4.69
N GLY A 159 1.86 8.67 4.08
CA GLY A 159 0.40 8.73 4.13
C GLY A 159 -0.23 9.75 3.17
N GLY A 160 0.47 10.15 2.11
CA GLY A 160 -0.03 11.12 1.15
C GLY A 160 -0.29 12.49 1.80
N ALA A 161 -1.53 12.98 1.77
CA ALA A 161 -1.92 14.24 2.39
C ALA A 161 -2.41 14.10 3.86
N VAL A 162 -2.42 12.88 4.42
CA VAL A 162 -3.06 12.59 5.71
C VAL A 162 -2.44 13.36 6.87
N PRO A 163 -1.13 13.31 7.14
CA PRO A 163 -0.56 14.06 8.26
C PRO A 163 -0.75 15.57 8.14
N TYR A 164 -0.63 16.11 6.93
CA TYR A 164 -0.81 17.53 6.65
C TYR A 164 -2.23 18.01 6.95
N HIS A 165 -3.24 17.15 6.76
CA HIS A 165 -4.65 17.47 6.97
C HIS A 165 -5.28 16.74 8.17
N TRP A 166 -4.49 16.32 9.16
CA TRP A 166 -4.96 15.52 10.30
C TRP A 166 -6.17 16.11 11.01
N GLY A 167 -6.16 17.43 11.27
CA GLY A 167 -7.30 18.13 11.87
C GLY A 167 -8.59 18.05 11.05
N ARG A 168 -8.48 17.97 9.70
CA ARG A 168 -9.64 17.77 8.83
C ARG A 168 -10.23 16.38 9.03
N TYR A 169 -9.39 15.34 9.13
CA TYR A 169 -9.85 13.96 9.34
C TYR A 169 -10.50 13.79 10.72
N ARG A 170 -9.99 14.45 11.76
CA ARG A 170 -10.68 14.51 13.06
C ARG A 170 -12.09 15.06 12.93
N GLY A 171 -12.24 16.19 12.26
CA GLY A 171 -13.55 16.83 12.03
C GLY A 171 -14.49 15.97 11.19
N LEU A 172 -13.97 15.32 10.14
CA LEU A 172 -14.76 14.42 9.29
C LEU A 172 -15.22 13.17 10.03
N ALA A 173 -14.36 12.53 10.82
CA ALA A 173 -14.74 11.37 11.64
C ALA A 173 -15.88 11.75 12.60
N GLN A 174 -15.79 12.88 13.29
CA GLN A 174 -16.84 13.39 14.16
C GLN A 174 -18.15 13.67 13.40
N GLN A 175 -18.07 14.36 12.26
CA GLN A 175 -19.23 14.67 11.43
C GLN A 175 -19.96 13.42 10.92
N LEU A 176 -19.21 12.36 10.63
CA LEU A 176 -19.74 11.07 10.16
C LEU A 176 -20.18 10.17 11.31
N GLY A 177 -20.10 10.62 12.57
CA GLY A 177 -20.42 9.79 13.74
C GLY A 177 -19.48 8.59 13.90
N ARG A 178 -18.24 8.71 13.45
CA ARG A 178 -17.20 7.67 13.54
C ARG A 178 -16.38 7.84 14.83
N PRO A 179 -15.71 6.77 15.28
CA PRO A 179 -14.73 6.87 16.36
C PRO A 179 -13.66 7.95 16.07
N PRO A 180 -12.98 8.46 17.09
CA PRO A 180 -11.83 9.35 16.89
C PRO A 180 -10.82 8.75 15.90
N VAL A 181 -10.30 9.58 14.98
CA VAL A 181 -9.40 9.11 13.93
C VAL A 181 -8.12 8.47 14.48
N GLU A 182 -7.73 8.83 15.68
CA GLU A 182 -6.60 8.24 16.40
C GLU A 182 -6.76 6.74 16.66
N GLN A 183 -8.00 6.23 16.72
CA GLN A 183 -8.24 4.79 16.87
C GLN A 183 -7.81 3.99 15.65
N LEU A 184 -7.74 4.60 14.46
CA LEU A 184 -7.20 3.95 13.27
C LEU A 184 -5.73 3.59 13.43
N LEU A 185 -4.99 4.29 14.29
CA LEU A 185 -3.58 4.02 14.56
C LEU A 185 -3.34 2.68 15.27
N ASN A 186 -4.37 2.00 15.74
CA ASN A 186 -4.26 0.61 16.17
C ASN A 186 -4.00 -0.36 15.00
N ASN A 187 -4.34 0.04 13.77
CA ASN A 187 -4.37 -0.82 12.58
C ASN A 187 -3.62 -0.23 11.39
N VAL A 188 -3.34 1.09 11.41
CA VAL A 188 -2.77 1.81 10.28
C VAL A 188 -1.41 2.38 10.65
N PHE A 189 -0.44 2.09 9.80
CA PHE A 189 0.94 2.53 9.90
C PHE A 189 1.30 3.37 8.69
N PHE A 190 2.33 4.20 8.82
CA PHE A 190 2.85 5.07 7.76
C PHE A 190 4.34 4.80 7.56
N ASP A 191 4.90 5.23 6.46
CA ASP A 191 6.33 5.15 6.23
C ASP A 191 6.98 6.54 6.10
N THR A 192 8.31 6.56 6.09
CA THR A 192 9.11 7.79 5.94
C THR A 192 9.48 8.08 4.48
N CYS A 193 8.83 7.48 3.51
CA CYS A 193 9.09 7.74 2.09
C CYS A 193 8.59 9.13 1.65
N VAL A 194 9.25 10.15 2.18
CA VAL A 194 8.95 11.57 1.97
C VAL A 194 10.27 12.28 1.67
N TYR A 195 10.56 12.60 0.43
CA TYR A 195 11.84 13.18 -0.03
C TYR A 195 12.14 14.61 0.46
N HIS A 196 11.66 14.97 1.66
CA HIS A 196 11.73 16.34 2.16
C HIS A 196 11.74 16.39 3.67
N GLN A 197 12.82 16.85 4.30
CA GLN A 197 12.97 16.85 5.74
C GLN A 197 11.80 17.51 6.50
N PRO A 198 11.31 18.72 6.12
CA PRO A 198 10.14 19.31 6.77
C PRO A 198 8.87 18.47 6.68
N GLY A 199 8.71 17.64 5.64
CA GLY A 199 7.60 16.69 5.51
C GLY A 199 7.75 15.52 6.51
N ILE A 200 8.95 15.01 6.69
CA ILE A 200 9.26 14.00 7.71
C ILE A 200 9.04 14.58 9.13
N ASP A 201 9.51 15.79 9.40
CA ASP A 201 9.30 16.46 10.68
C ASP A 201 7.80 16.63 10.99
N LEU A 202 6.99 17.00 9.99
CA LEU A 202 5.54 17.08 10.13
C LEU A 202 4.93 15.70 10.44
N LEU A 203 5.30 14.67 9.68
CA LEU A 203 4.84 13.29 9.92
C LEU A 203 5.09 12.87 11.37
N LEU A 204 6.33 13.04 11.86
CA LEU A 204 6.75 12.70 13.21
C LEU A 204 6.07 13.56 14.30
N SER A 205 5.62 14.77 13.96
CA SER A 205 4.89 15.64 14.90
C SER A 205 3.41 15.29 15.05
N VAL A 206 2.84 14.54 14.09
CA VAL A 206 1.40 14.24 14.00
C VAL A 206 1.10 12.77 14.31
N ILE A 207 1.93 11.88 13.80
CA ILE A 207 1.75 10.43 13.93
C ILE A 207 2.71 9.90 15.00
N PRO A 208 2.25 9.07 15.94
CA PRO A 208 3.11 8.43 16.94
C PRO A 208 4.22 7.60 16.30
N GLU A 209 5.39 7.58 16.91
CA GLU A 209 6.57 6.86 16.42
C GLU A 209 6.32 5.36 16.23
N ASP A 210 5.50 4.74 17.06
CA ASP A 210 5.12 3.33 16.97
C ASP A 210 4.30 3.00 15.71
N ASN A 211 3.78 4.02 15.03
CA ASN A 211 3.01 3.87 13.78
C ASN A 211 3.81 4.29 12.54
N ILE A 212 5.12 4.53 12.69
CA ILE A 212 5.97 4.96 11.58
C ILE A 212 7.04 3.91 11.30
N LEU A 213 7.08 3.47 10.04
CA LEU A 213 8.08 2.54 9.53
C LEU A 213 9.14 3.32 8.74
N PHE A 214 10.39 2.94 8.88
CA PHE A 214 11.44 3.50 8.04
C PHE A 214 11.35 2.94 6.62
N ALA A 215 11.29 3.84 5.64
CA ALA A 215 11.40 3.53 4.21
C ALA A 215 12.18 4.63 3.49
N SER A 216 13.07 4.25 2.61
CA SER A 216 13.90 5.17 1.82
C SER A 216 13.49 5.23 0.35
N GLU A 217 12.69 4.25 -0.12
CA GLU A 217 12.36 4.10 -1.54
C GLU A 217 13.60 4.08 -2.45
N THR A 218 14.69 3.47 -1.97
CA THR A 218 15.93 3.35 -2.75
C THR A 218 15.62 2.83 -4.16
N HIS A 219 16.15 3.47 -5.18
CA HIS A 219 15.79 3.34 -6.60
C HIS A 219 14.38 3.85 -6.93
N GLY A 220 13.90 4.83 -6.16
CA GLY A 220 12.56 5.40 -6.25
C GLY A 220 12.14 5.94 -7.61
N ALA A 221 10.93 6.48 -7.63
CA ALA A 221 10.27 6.91 -8.86
C ALA A 221 10.71 8.32 -9.34
N VAL A 222 11.45 9.07 -8.52
CA VAL A 222 11.90 10.44 -8.84
C VAL A 222 13.39 10.43 -9.15
N LYS A 223 13.77 10.89 -10.34
CA LYS A 223 15.15 10.90 -10.84
C LYS A 223 15.79 12.30 -10.89
N GLY A 224 15.21 13.25 -10.17
CA GLY A 224 15.71 14.62 -10.12
C GLY A 224 17.01 14.74 -9.33
N VAL A 225 17.81 15.75 -9.70
CA VAL A 225 19.04 16.14 -8.98
C VAL A 225 18.96 17.61 -8.68
N ASP A 226 19.18 18.01 -7.44
CA ASP A 226 19.25 19.41 -7.06
C ASP A 226 20.48 20.05 -7.71
N PRO A 227 20.32 21.06 -8.56
CA PRO A 227 21.45 21.67 -9.29
C PRO A 227 22.40 22.45 -8.40
N MET A 228 22.00 22.83 -7.18
CA MET A 228 22.83 23.62 -6.26
C MET A 228 23.69 22.73 -5.37
N THR A 229 23.16 21.59 -4.95
CA THR A 229 23.82 20.72 -3.97
C THR A 229 24.30 19.40 -4.57
N GLY A 230 23.81 19.02 -5.76
CA GLY A 230 24.03 17.71 -6.37
C GLY A 230 23.25 16.58 -5.66
N PHE A 231 22.32 16.92 -4.75
CA PHE A 231 21.52 15.95 -4.03
C PHE A 231 20.56 15.23 -4.98
N HIS A 232 20.52 13.92 -4.91
CA HIS A 232 19.53 13.09 -5.60
C HIS A 232 18.28 12.99 -4.73
N TYR A 233 17.11 13.19 -5.34
CA TYR A 233 15.84 13.19 -4.60
C TYR A 233 15.28 11.79 -4.32
N ASP A 234 15.87 10.72 -4.84
CA ASP A 234 15.48 9.32 -4.59
C ASP A 234 16.50 8.54 -3.74
#